data_31579973867f3e19790adde6530303a9
#
_entry.id   31579973867f3e19790adde6530303a9
#
_cell.length_a   1.000
_cell.length_b   1.000
_cell.length_c   1.000
_cell.angle_alpha   90.00
_cell.angle_beta   90.00
_cell.angle_gamma   90.00
#
_symmetry.space_group_name_H-M   'P 1'
#
loop_
_entity.id
_entity.type
_entity.pdbx_description
1 polymer ?
#
loop_
_entity_poly.entity_id
_entity_poly.type
_entity_poly.pdbx_seq_one_letter_code
_entity_poly.pdbx_strand_id
1 'polypeptide(L)'
;MRTTLKAIVIGILASAALALGAMPAGAQDDPPSDEPAVAPVDVLQVDGFIDPVVVAEITNAVDDLATNGSQALILQVNSRGVVVDDDTFTELLSTIADASRPVAVWVGPSGARLLGAAVHLLAVADVSGMAPGAEVGYLDTSIINPVAATDPAAVDALDALIGRSVGLTDARTLGVFRQRISDEGIATIANMLDALDGYEGDGGVLETTEEEITEDGTVQRTTTAVPRFSKPGLVDQLFHTVASPPVAYLLLLVGLGLLLFEFFTAGVGVAAVVGIASTLLSAYGLDVLPARGWAVALLVGATVAFAIDVQVGLPRAWTGIGITSTIVGMPSMTRTRFATPTVGRDWMIGSEGTVVSAVAPDGIVRVGDAEWRARTNRATPVEAGETIRVVAIDGVTLEVEPLEGAARDYRR
;
A
#
# COMPACT_ATOMS: atom_id res chain seq x y z
N MET A 1 -17.37 4.32 17.68
CA MET A 1 -16.20 4.44 18.56
C MET A 1 -15.07 5.26 17.94
N ARG A 2 -14.76 5.11 16.65
CA ARG A 2 -13.69 5.86 15.93
C ARG A 2 -13.94 7.38 15.91
N THR A 3 -15.15 7.84 15.64
CA THR A 3 -15.52 9.27 15.61
C THR A 3 -15.41 9.95 16.98
N THR A 4 -15.77 9.26 18.06
CA THR A 4 -15.66 9.80 19.43
C THR A 4 -14.20 9.91 19.89
N LEU A 5 -13.33 8.97 19.51
CA LEU A 5 -11.91 9.02 19.85
C LEU A 5 -11.19 10.16 19.10
N LYS A 6 -11.48 10.34 17.81
CA LYS A 6 -10.98 11.52 17.03
C LYS A 6 -11.38 12.83 17.68
N ALA A 7 -12.65 12.98 18.08
CA ALA A 7 -13.13 14.21 18.71
C ALA A 7 -12.45 14.52 20.06
N ILE A 8 -12.18 13.50 20.86
CA ILE A 8 -11.47 13.66 22.15
C ILE A 8 -10.02 14.07 21.92
N VAL A 9 -9.31 13.45 20.99
CA VAL A 9 -7.91 13.77 20.67
C VAL A 9 -7.78 15.17 20.07
N ILE A 10 -8.69 15.56 19.17
CA ILE A 10 -8.73 16.92 18.60
C ILE A 10 -8.98 17.97 19.67
N GLY A 11 -9.87 17.69 20.63
CA GLY A 11 -10.14 18.60 21.75
C GLY A 11 -8.92 18.85 22.65
N ILE A 12 -8.13 17.81 22.91
CA ILE A 12 -6.91 17.90 23.73
C ILE A 12 -5.78 18.62 22.96
N LEU A 13 -5.61 18.34 21.67
CA LEU A 13 -4.59 19.01 20.83
C LEU A 13 -4.91 20.47 20.56
N ALA A 14 -6.18 20.84 20.37
CA ALA A 14 -6.61 22.23 20.21
C ALA A 14 -6.31 23.07 21.45
N SER A 15 -6.43 22.49 22.64
CA SER A 15 -6.09 23.17 23.90
C SER A 15 -4.59 23.42 24.07
N ALA A 16 -3.73 22.58 23.45
CA ALA A 16 -2.28 22.76 23.48
C ALA A 16 -1.77 23.74 22.39
N ALA A 17 -2.47 23.83 21.25
CA ALA A 17 -2.09 24.70 20.13
C ALA A 17 -2.39 26.19 20.37
N LEU A 18 -3.33 26.52 21.26
CA LEU A 18 -3.61 27.92 21.63
C LEU A 18 -2.46 28.63 22.37
N ALA A 19 -1.41 27.89 22.77
CA ALA A 19 -0.25 28.44 23.47
C ALA A 19 0.91 28.83 22.53
N LEU A 20 0.86 28.50 21.24
CA LEU A 20 1.88 28.86 20.25
C LEU A 20 1.23 29.78 19.19
N GLY A 21 1.46 31.08 19.33
CA GLY A 21 0.93 32.11 18.45
C GLY A 21 1.32 31.89 16.98
N ALA A 22 0.32 31.79 16.12
CA ALA A 22 0.49 31.70 14.68
C ALA A 22 0.85 33.08 14.10
N MET A 23 1.97 33.18 13.38
CA MET A 23 2.27 34.30 12.49
C MET A 23 1.61 34.04 11.14
N PRO A 24 0.90 34.99 10.53
CA PRO A 24 0.36 34.82 9.19
C PRO A 24 1.50 34.93 8.17
N ALA A 25 1.63 33.91 7.31
CA ALA A 25 2.43 33.99 6.10
C ALA A 25 1.67 34.85 5.07
N GLY A 26 2.26 35.94 4.63
CA GLY A 26 1.71 36.80 3.59
C GLY A 26 1.73 36.05 2.24
N ALA A 27 0.59 35.95 1.59
CA ALA A 27 0.48 35.55 0.20
C ALA A 27 1.06 36.67 -0.67
N GLN A 28 1.94 36.32 -1.60
CA GLN A 28 2.36 37.18 -2.69
C GLN A 28 1.38 36.97 -3.83
N ASP A 29 0.60 37.99 -4.19
CA ASP A 29 -0.21 38.01 -5.39
C ASP A 29 0.70 38.27 -6.60
N ASP A 30 0.85 37.26 -7.47
CA ASP A 30 1.40 37.45 -8.81
C ASP A 30 0.36 38.17 -9.69
N PRO A 31 0.80 39.08 -10.59
CA PRO A 31 -0.12 39.79 -11.49
C PRO A 31 -0.78 38.78 -12.46
N PRO A 32 -2.08 38.94 -12.78
CA PRO A 32 -2.77 38.06 -13.70
C PRO A 32 -2.17 38.14 -15.11
N SER A 33 -1.77 37.00 -15.66
CA SER A 33 -1.43 36.86 -17.09
C SER A 33 -2.74 36.82 -17.90
N ASP A 34 -2.85 37.63 -18.95
CA ASP A 34 -4.01 37.76 -19.84
C ASP A 34 -4.16 36.59 -20.86
N GLU A 35 -3.40 35.51 -20.75
CA GLU A 35 -3.62 34.30 -21.54
C GLU A 35 -4.70 33.44 -20.89
N PRO A 36 -5.61 32.80 -21.68
CA PRO A 36 -6.56 31.84 -21.13
C PRO A 36 -5.76 30.71 -20.51
N ALA A 37 -5.61 30.74 -19.20
CA ALA A 37 -4.86 29.76 -18.47
C ALA A 37 -5.49 28.38 -18.71
N VAL A 38 -4.71 27.45 -19.28
CA VAL A 38 -5.08 26.04 -19.38
C VAL A 38 -5.50 25.55 -18.00
N ALA A 39 -6.62 24.87 -17.91
CA ALA A 39 -7.15 24.40 -16.62
C ALA A 39 -6.10 23.51 -15.94
N PRO A 40 -5.89 23.66 -14.62
CA PRO A 40 -4.89 22.87 -13.90
C PRO A 40 -5.28 21.40 -13.81
N VAL A 41 -4.31 20.54 -13.50
CA VAL A 41 -4.51 19.14 -13.14
C VAL A 41 -4.18 18.98 -11.66
N ASP A 42 -5.12 18.46 -10.89
CA ASP A 42 -4.88 18.19 -9.48
C ASP A 42 -4.02 16.93 -9.30
N VAL A 43 -3.12 16.97 -8.34
CA VAL A 43 -2.26 15.85 -7.98
C VAL A 43 -2.38 15.59 -6.48
N LEU A 44 -2.95 14.44 -6.13
CA LEU A 44 -3.01 13.97 -4.75
C LEU A 44 -1.96 12.88 -4.51
N GLN A 45 -1.09 13.09 -3.53
CA GLN A 45 -0.10 12.11 -3.13
C GLN A 45 -0.68 11.14 -2.11
N VAL A 46 -0.67 9.85 -2.44
CA VAL A 46 -1.17 8.74 -1.61
C VAL A 46 0.02 7.85 -1.24
N ASP A 47 0.63 8.13 -0.09
CA ASP A 47 1.76 7.35 0.44
C ASP A 47 1.33 6.51 1.64
N GLY A 48 1.91 5.32 1.81
CA GLY A 48 1.63 4.46 2.96
C GLY A 48 0.43 3.55 2.77
N PHE A 49 -0.32 3.30 3.84
CA PHE A 49 -1.55 2.52 3.77
C PHE A 49 -2.75 3.42 3.41
N ILE A 50 -3.67 2.87 2.62
CA ILE A 50 -4.98 3.52 2.42
C ILE A 50 -5.80 3.30 3.69
N ASP A 51 -5.75 4.30 4.55
CA ASP A 51 -6.45 4.39 5.83
C ASP A 51 -7.69 5.28 5.73
N PRO A 52 -8.50 5.44 6.79
CA PRO A 52 -9.69 6.29 6.73
C PRO A 52 -9.42 7.76 6.42
N VAL A 53 -8.20 8.25 6.68
CA VAL A 53 -7.81 9.63 6.33
C VAL A 53 -7.62 9.75 4.83
N VAL A 54 -6.82 8.84 4.26
CA VAL A 54 -6.55 8.80 2.82
C VAL A 54 -7.82 8.58 2.02
N VAL A 55 -8.73 7.69 2.48
CA VAL A 55 -10.06 7.51 1.85
C VAL A 55 -10.83 8.82 1.80
N ALA A 56 -10.90 9.54 2.93
CA ALA A 56 -11.59 10.82 2.98
C ALA A 56 -10.94 11.88 2.08
N GLU A 57 -9.62 11.90 1.99
CA GLU A 57 -8.88 12.83 1.11
C GLU A 57 -9.11 12.55 -0.38
N ILE A 58 -9.07 11.27 -0.79
CA ILE A 58 -9.37 10.91 -2.18
C ILE A 58 -10.82 11.26 -2.50
N THR A 59 -11.78 10.93 -1.62
CA THR A 59 -13.19 11.26 -1.82
C THR A 59 -13.40 12.76 -1.97
N ASN A 60 -12.83 13.57 -1.06
CA ASN A 60 -12.93 15.03 -1.14
C ASN A 60 -12.29 15.57 -2.44
N ALA A 61 -11.12 15.05 -2.85
CA ALA A 61 -10.47 15.47 -4.07
C ALA A 61 -11.29 15.15 -5.33
N VAL A 62 -11.98 14.01 -5.35
CA VAL A 62 -12.90 13.64 -6.44
C VAL A 62 -14.15 14.53 -6.46
N ASP A 63 -14.75 14.79 -5.29
CA ASP A 63 -15.93 15.65 -5.17
C ASP A 63 -15.61 17.09 -5.58
N ASP A 64 -14.45 17.59 -5.22
CA ASP A 64 -13.98 18.94 -5.56
C ASP A 64 -13.76 19.15 -7.06
N LEU A 65 -13.49 18.10 -7.85
CA LEU A 65 -13.30 18.19 -9.30
C LEU A 65 -14.46 18.86 -10.04
N ALA A 66 -15.69 18.71 -9.52
CA ALA A 66 -16.86 19.31 -10.13
C ALA A 66 -16.84 20.84 -10.07
N THR A 67 -16.13 21.45 -9.11
CA THR A 67 -16.24 22.87 -8.76
C THR A 67 -14.93 23.64 -8.74
N ASN A 68 -13.78 22.96 -8.64
CA ASN A 68 -12.48 23.60 -8.43
C ASN A 68 -11.77 24.05 -9.71
N GLY A 69 -12.38 23.79 -10.89
CA GLY A 69 -11.86 24.18 -12.20
C GLY A 69 -10.73 23.30 -12.74
N SER A 70 -10.39 22.19 -12.08
CA SER A 70 -9.43 21.24 -12.62
C SER A 70 -9.99 20.41 -13.75
N GLN A 71 -9.15 20.08 -14.73
CA GLN A 71 -9.56 19.24 -15.84
C GLN A 71 -9.43 17.73 -15.53
N ALA A 72 -8.59 17.33 -14.59
CA ALA A 72 -8.40 15.95 -14.16
C ALA A 72 -7.77 15.88 -12.76
N LEU A 73 -7.82 14.70 -12.14
CA LEU A 73 -7.12 14.34 -10.90
C LEU A 73 -6.11 13.24 -11.16
N ILE A 74 -4.88 13.41 -10.73
CA ILE A 74 -3.88 12.36 -10.70
C ILE A 74 -3.71 11.89 -9.25
N LEU A 75 -3.98 10.63 -8.99
CA LEU A 75 -3.60 9.94 -7.76
C LEU A 75 -2.18 9.38 -7.94
N GLN A 76 -1.20 10.04 -7.34
CA GLN A 76 0.17 9.52 -7.26
C GLN A 76 0.25 8.54 -6.12
N VAL A 77 0.35 7.24 -6.42
CA VAL A 77 0.16 6.18 -5.41
C VAL A 77 1.44 5.41 -5.14
N ASN A 78 1.77 5.31 -3.84
CA ASN A 78 2.79 4.43 -3.29
C ASN A 78 2.23 3.76 -2.03
N SER A 79 1.43 2.71 -2.21
CA SER A 79 0.70 2.05 -1.12
C SER A 79 1.04 0.57 -1.00
N ARG A 80 1.19 0.12 0.25
CA ARG A 80 1.43 -1.28 0.59
C ARG A 80 0.16 -2.05 0.91
N GLY A 81 -1.01 -1.44 0.81
CA GLY A 81 -2.29 -2.08 1.06
C GLY A 81 -3.35 -1.14 1.65
N VAL A 82 -4.51 -1.70 1.89
CA VAL A 82 -5.70 -1.03 2.41
C VAL A 82 -5.94 -1.50 3.84
N VAL A 83 -6.27 -0.58 4.75
CA VAL A 83 -6.55 -0.87 6.17
C VAL A 83 -7.96 -0.46 6.60
N VAL A 84 -8.78 -0.01 5.66
CA VAL A 84 -10.21 0.15 5.86
C VAL A 84 -10.94 -1.17 5.57
N ASP A 85 -12.20 -1.26 5.96
CA ASP A 85 -13.05 -2.41 5.62
C ASP A 85 -13.40 -2.42 4.12
N ASP A 86 -13.81 -3.60 3.64
CA ASP A 86 -14.08 -3.85 2.22
C ASP A 86 -15.24 -2.98 1.69
N ASP A 87 -16.25 -2.70 2.53
CA ASP A 87 -17.39 -1.85 2.14
C ASP A 87 -16.93 -0.40 1.91
N THR A 88 -16.16 0.16 2.86
CA THR A 88 -15.60 1.51 2.75
C THR A 88 -14.69 1.65 1.52
N PHE A 89 -13.86 0.61 1.25
CA PHE A 89 -12.98 0.65 0.09
C PHE A 89 -13.75 0.50 -1.23
N THR A 90 -14.79 -0.32 -1.25
CA THR A 90 -15.69 -0.47 -2.40
C THR A 90 -16.40 0.84 -2.73
N GLU A 91 -16.88 1.57 -1.73
CA GLU A 91 -17.49 2.88 -1.89
C GLU A 91 -16.49 3.89 -2.50
N LEU A 92 -15.25 3.90 -2.02
CA LEU A 92 -14.18 4.71 -2.60
C LEU A 92 -13.95 4.39 -4.08
N LEU A 93 -13.86 3.09 -4.44
CA LEU A 93 -13.69 2.69 -5.84
C LEU A 93 -14.85 3.15 -6.72
N SER A 94 -16.08 3.06 -6.21
CA SER A 94 -17.27 3.56 -6.92
C SER A 94 -17.22 5.08 -7.09
N THR A 95 -16.82 5.82 -6.05
CA THR A 95 -16.66 7.29 -6.11
C THR A 95 -15.63 7.70 -7.18
N ILE A 96 -14.53 6.97 -7.30
CA ILE A 96 -13.53 7.22 -8.34
C ILE A 96 -14.09 6.91 -9.74
N ALA A 97 -14.80 5.79 -9.89
CA ALA A 97 -15.38 5.37 -11.17
C ALA A 97 -16.49 6.32 -11.67
N ASP A 98 -17.24 6.92 -10.74
CA ASP A 98 -18.35 7.85 -11.02
C ASP A 98 -17.91 9.33 -11.01
N ALA A 99 -16.59 9.60 -11.01
CA ALA A 99 -16.06 10.95 -10.95
C ALA A 99 -16.51 11.82 -12.13
N SER A 100 -16.82 13.09 -11.87
CA SER A 100 -17.29 14.06 -12.89
C SER A 100 -16.19 14.49 -13.89
N ARG A 101 -14.94 14.20 -13.60
CA ARG A 101 -13.77 14.47 -14.43
C ARG A 101 -12.85 13.27 -14.39
N PRO A 102 -11.99 13.07 -15.41
CA PRO A 102 -11.08 11.93 -15.45
C PRO A 102 -10.18 11.83 -14.23
N VAL A 103 -10.10 10.63 -13.66
CA VAL A 103 -9.19 10.29 -12.57
C VAL A 103 -8.12 9.34 -13.09
N ALA A 104 -6.87 9.77 -12.97
CA ALA A 104 -5.72 8.99 -13.35
C ALA A 104 -5.01 8.42 -12.12
N VAL A 105 -4.52 7.19 -12.22
CA VAL A 105 -3.70 6.55 -11.16
C VAL A 105 -2.29 6.34 -11.68
N TRP A 106 -1.33 6.95 -11.02
CA TRP A 106 0.08 6.81 -11.33
C TRP A 106 0.82 6.11 -10.18
N VAL A 107 1.32 4.90 -10.44
CA VAL A 107 2.18 4.18 -9.50
C VAL A 107 3.59 4.74 -9.58
N GLY A 108 3.88 5.70 -8.74
CA GLY A 108 5.12 6.48 -8.80
C GLY A 108 5.44 7.20 -7.48
N PRO A 109 6.67 7.72 -7.38
CA PRO A 109 7.79 7.67 -8.34
C PRO A 109 8.50 6.30 -8.40
N SER A 110 9.66 6.23 -9.08
CA SER A 110 10.47 5.00 -9.16
C SER A 110 10.69 4.37 -7.79
N GLY A 111 10.46 3.05 -7.69
CA GLY A 111 10.48 2.30 -6.43
C GLY A 111 9.17 2.32 -5.66
N ALA A 112 8.14 3.02 -6.15
CA ALA A 112 6.80 2.97 -5.58
C ALA A 112 6.20 1.56 -5.68
N ARG A 113 5.28 1.28 -4.78
CA ARG A 113 4.57 0.00 -4.73
C ARG A 113 3.07 0.22 -4.65
N LEU A 114 2.33 -0.59 -5.38
CA LEU A 114 0.88 -0.65 -5.26
C LEU A 114 0.51 -2.11 -5.00
N LEU A 115 0.24 -2.43 -3.73
CA LEU A 115 0.10 -3.81 -3.28
C LEU A 115 -1.26 -4.08 -2.62
N GLY A 116 -1.66 -5.36 -2.66
CA GLY A 116 -2.91 -5.82 -2.05
C GLY A 116 -4.14 -5.22 -2.69
N ALA A 117 -5.21 -5.01 -1.92
CA ALA A 117 -6.47 -4.47 -2.42
C ALA A 117 -6.34 -3.09 -3.11
N ALA A 118 -5.29 -2.31 -2.80
CA ALA A 118 -5.05 -1.01 -3.45
C ALA A 118 -4.83 -1.12 -4.97
N VAL A 119 -4.47 -2.29 -5.50
CA VAL A 119 -4.33 -2.55 -6.95
C VAL A 119 -5.65 -2.30 -7.70
N HIS A 120 -6.80 -2.46 -7.05
CA HIS A 120 -8.11 -2.19 -7.68
C HIS A 120 -8.28 -0.73 -8.13
N LEU A 121 -7.50 0.22 -7.59
CA LEU A 121 -7.48 1.60 -8.07
C LEU A 121 -7.13 1.69 -9.57
N LEU A 122 -6.27 0.81 -10.07
CA LEU A 122 -5.90 0.77 -11.49
C LEU A 122 -7.07 0.37 -12.39
N ALA A 123 -7.99 -0.43 -11.87
CA ALA A 123 -9.12 -0.94 -12.64
C ALA A 123 -10.26 0.09 -12.76
N VAL A 124 -10.40 1.00 -11.81
CA VAL A 124 -11.42 2.06 -11.82
C VAL A 124 -10.91 3.38 -12.38
N ALA A 125 -9.60 3.54 -12.53
CA ALA A 125 -9.01 4.74 -13.11
C ALA A 125 -9.28 4.85 -14.61
N ASP A 126 -9.50 6.06 -15.11
CA ASP A 126 -9.64 6.35 -16.54
C ASP A 126 -8.32 6.16 -17.29
N VAL A 127 -7.24 6.65 -16.69
CA VAL A 127 -5.88 6.50 -17.21
C VAL A 127 -4.99 5.98 -16.08
N SER A 128 -4.16 5.02 -16.38
CA SER A 128 -3.21 4.51 -15.40
C SER A 128 -1.80 4.46 -15.94
N GLY A 129 -0.83 4.65 -15.06
CA GLY A 129 0.57 4.66 -15.41
C GLY A 129 1.45 4.12 -14.29
N MET A 130 2.68 3.78 -14.64
CA MET A 130 3.65 3.22 -13.71
C MET A 130 5.06 3.76 -13.98
N ALA A 131 5.74 4.15 -12.92
CA ALA A 131 7.14 4.55 -13.02
C ALA A 131 8.06 3.33 -13.23
N PRO A 132 9.18 3.50 -13.96
CA PRO A 132 10.22 2.47 -14.04
C PRO A 132 10.71 2.08 -12.65
N GLY A 133 10.83 0.76 -12.40
CA GLY A 133 11.26 0.25 -11.08
C GLY A 133 10.19 0.27 -9.99
N ALA A 134 8.96 0.66 -10.30
CA ALA A 134 7.82 0.45 -9.41
C ALA A 134 7.29 -0.99 -9.53
N GLU A 135 6.47 -1.42 -8.57
CA GLU A 135 5.89 -2.76 -8.49
C GLU A 135 4.40 -2.71 -8.21
N VAL A 136 3.63 -3.59 -8.86
CA VAL A 136 2.19 -3.78 -8.58
C VAL A 136 1.89 -5.25 -8.31
N GLY A 137 0.96 -5.54 -7.41
CA GLY A 137 0.53 -6.92 -7.18
C GLY A 137 0.23 -7.29 -5.74
N TYR A 138 0.45 -8.58 -5.41
CA TYR A 138 0.08 -9.20 -4.14
C TYR A 138 -1.41 -9.00 -3.81
N LEU A 139 -2.26 -9.07 -4.83
CA LEU A 139 -3.71 -9.06 -4.62
C LEU A 139 -4.11 -10.29 -3.79
N ASP A 140 -5.01 -10.11 -2.84
CA ASP A 140 -5.65 -11.21 -2.13
C ASP A 140 -6.74 -11.85 -3.02
N THR A 141 -7.24 -13.01 -2.66
CA THR A 141 -8.21 -13.78 -3.44
C THR A 141 -9.60 -13.13 -3.56
N SER A 142 -9.87 -12.07 -2.80
CA SER A 142 -11.12 -11.31 -2.89
C SER A 142 -11.02 -10.21 -3.95
N ILE A 143 -11.61 -10.45 -5.12
CA ILE A 143 -11.82 -9.39 -6.11
C ILE A 143 -13.05 -8.60 -5.70
N ILE A 144 -12.88 -7.29 -5.57
CA ILE A 144 -13.96 -6.40 -5.17
C ILE A 144 -14.91 -6.20 -6.35
N ASN A 145 -16.20 -6.45 -6.11
CA ASN A 145 -17.27 -6.50 -7.13
C ASN A 145 -17.44 -5.28 -8.08
N PRO A 146 -17.18 -4.02 -7.70
CA PRO A 146 -17.33 -2.89 -8.62
C PRO A 146 -16.45 -3.00 -9.86
N VAL A 147 -15.25 -3.57 -9.70
CA VAL A 147 -14.30 -3.79 -10.80
C VAL A 147 -14.80 -4.85 -11.77
N ALA A 148 -15.38 -5.93 -11.26
CA ALA A 148 -15.91 -7.04 -12.07
C ALA A 148 -17.10 -6.62 -12.92
N ALA A 149 -17.87 -5.61 -12.52
CA ALA A 149 -19.03 -5.15 -13.25
C ALA A 149 -18.70 -4.23 -14.44
N THR A 150 -17.50 -3.62 -14.46
CA THR A 150 -17.16 -2.56 -15.41
C THR A 150 -16.33 -3.07 -16.59
N ASP A 151 -15.38 -4.00 -16.37
CA ASP A 151 -14.51 -4.52 -17.44
C ASP A 151 -13.99 -5.94 -17.12
N PRO A 152 -14.49 -6.98 -17.80
CA PRO A 152 -14.03 -8.35 -17.60
C PRO A 152 -12.52 -8.55 -17.86
N ALA A 153 -11.92 -7.79 -18.78
CA ALA A 153 -10.50 -7.90 -19.08
C ALA A 153 -9.63 -7.37 -17.92
N ALA A 154 -10.13 -6.35 -17.20
CA ALA A 154 -9.45 -5.88 -15.99
C ALA A 154 -9.46 -6.93 -14.88
N VAL A 155 -10.53 -7.72 -14.75
CA VAL A 155 -10.62 -8.82 -13.78
C VAL A 155 -9.58 -9.89 -14.07
N ASP A 156 -9.46 -10.33 -15.32
CA ASP A 156 -8.47 -11.34 -15.72
C ASP A 156 -7.04 -10.85 -15.46
N ALA A 157 -6.76 -9.57 -15.72
CA ALA A 157 -5.47 -8.96 -15.45
C ALA A 157 -5.16 -8.88 -13.95
N LEU A 158 -6.16 -8.56 -13.11
CA LEU A 158 -6.03 -8.53 -11.65
C LEU A 158 -5.82 -9.94 -11.08
N ASP A 159 -6.53 -10.95 -11.59
CA ASP A 159 -6.35 -12.35 -11.18
C ASP A 159 -4.91 -12.80 -11.37
N ALA A 160 -4.26 -12.35 -12.43
CA ALA A 160 -2.86 -12.65 -12.70
C ALA A 160 -1.89 -12.05 -11.65
N LEU A 161 -2.34 -11.11 -10.81
CA LEU A 161 -1.56 -10.48 -9.73
C LEU A 161 -1.80 -11.11 -8.36
N ILE A 162 -2.66 -12.10 -8.25
CA ILE A 162 -2.92 -12.80 -7.00
C ILE A 162 -1.64 -13.52 -6.53
N GLY A 163 -1.20 -13.16 -5.32
CA GLY A 163 -0.05 -13.77 -4.66
C GLY A 163 1.33 -13.43 -5.26
N ARG A 164 1.41 -12.56 -6.27
CA ARG A 164 2.69 -12.11 -6.87
C ARG A 164 2.71 -10.62 -7.14
N SER A 165 3.89 -10.01 -7.18
CA SER A 165 4.10 -8.66 -7.71
C SER A 165 4.84 -8.72 -9.04
N VAL A 166 4.60 -7.73 -9.86
CA VAL A 166 5.21 -7.58 -11.18
C VAL A 166 5.73 -6.17 -11.38
N GLY A 167 6.78 -6.03 -12.17
CA GLY A 167 7.30 -4.75 -12.62
C GLY A 167 6.57 -4.26 -13.87
N LEU A 168 7.01 -3.10 -14.39
CA LEU A 168 6.39 -2.39 -15.51
C LEU A 168 6.16 -3.26 -16.76
N THR A 169 7.16 -4.01 -17.21
CA THR A 169 7.10 -4.81 -18.44
C THR A 169 6.04 -5.91 -18.36
N ASP A 170 6.03 -6.64 -17.23
CA ASP A 170 5.08 -7.73 -17.01
C ASP A 170 3.67 -7.20 -16.80
N ALA A 171 3.53 -6.11 -16.03
CA ALA A 171 2.24 -5.46 -15.79
C ALA A 171 1.57 -4.99 -17.10
N ARG A 172 2.37 -4.48 -18.04
CA ARG A 172 1.89 -4.14 -19.39
C ARG A 172 1.44 -5.37 -20.17
N THR A 173 2.24 -6.41 -20.17
CA THR A 173 1.92 -7.66 -20.87
C THR A 173 0.64 -8.30 -20.36
N LEU A 174 0.38 -8.17 -19.06
CA LEU A 174 -0.84 -8.65 -18.40
C LEU A 174 -2.07 -7.75 -18.65
N GLY A 175 -1.89 -6.55 -19.20
CA GLY A 175 -2.98 -5.62 -19.44
C GLY A 175 -3.54 -4.96 -18.15
N VAL A 176 -2.72 -4.85 -17.10
CA VAL A 176 -3.12 -4.28 -15.81
C VAL A 176 -3.45 -2.79 -15.91
N PHE A 177 -2.91 -2.12 -16.92
CA PHE A 177 -3.06 -0.67 -17.11
C PHE A 177 -4.07 -0.33 -18.17
N ARG A 178 -4.96 0.59 -17.84
CA ARG A 178 -5.90 1.21 -18.77
C ARG A 178 -5.22 2.39 -19.44
N GLN A 179 -5.12 2.33 -20.76
CA GLN A 179 -4.63 3.36 -21.70
C GLN A 179 -3.19 3.92 -21.46
N ARG A 180 -2.52 4.20 -22.56
CA ARG A 180 -1.33 5.05 -22.74
C ARG A 180 -0.19 4.91 -21.73
N ILE A 181 0.36 3.73 -21.58
CA ILE A 181 1.70 3.63 -21.02
C ILE A 181 2.71 3.66 -22.15
N SER A 182 3.70 4.57 -22.07
CA SER A 182 4.87 4.53 -22.93
C SER A 182 5.70 3.26 -22.67
N ASP A 183 6.45 2.81 -23.66
CA ASP A 183 7.31 1.63 -23.51
C ASP A 183 8.36 1.78 -22.42
N GLU A 184 8.77 3.00 -22.16
CA GLU A 184 9.77 3.37 -21.15
C GLU A 184 9.15 3.57 -19.76
N GLY A 185 7.82 3.58 -19.64
CA GLY A 185 7.08 3.89 -18.42
C GLY A 185 6.93 5.40 -18.18
N ILE A 186 6.20 5.73 -17.13
CA ILE A 186 5.91 7.12 -16.73
C ILE A 186 6.78 7.48 -15.53
N ALA A 187 7.93 8.09 -15.80
CA ALA A 187 8.95 8.33 -14.78
C ALA A 187 8.63 9.51 -13.86
N THR A 188 7.92 10.53 -14.37
CA THR A 188 7.65 11.80 -13.68
C THR A 188 6.20 12.22 -13.82
N ILE A 189 5.78 13.19 -13.01
CA ILE A 189 4.44 13.79 -13.13
C ILE A 189 4.25 14.51 -14.48
N ALA A 190 5.29 15.09 -15.03
CA ALA A 190 5.22 15.69 -16.35
C ALA A 190 4.95 14.67 -17.45
N ASN A 191 5.55 13.47 -17.36
CA ASN A 191 5.22 12.36 -18.27
C ASN A 191 3.80 11.85 -18.06
N MET A 192 3.24 11.94 -16.83
CA MET A 192 1.85 11.59 -16.57
C MET A 192 0.90 12.62 -17.18
N LEU A 193 1.22 13.91 -17.11
CA LEU A 193 0.46 14.94 -17.79
C LEU A 193 0.47 14.74 -19.32
N ASP A 194 1.63 14.41 -19.90
CA ASP A 194 1.73 14.06 -21.32
C ASP A 194 0.89 12.83 -21.69
N ALA A 195 0.81 11.84 -20.81
CA ALA A 195 -0.04 10.67 -21.01
C ALA A 195 -1.55 10.97 -20.94
N LEU A 196 -1.94 12.03 -20.24
CA LEU A 196 -3.32 12.50 -20.15
C LEU A 196 -3.77 13.31 -21.35
N ASP A 197 -2.82 13.87 -22.12
CA ASP A 197 -3.14 14.76 -23.22
C ASP A 197 -3.99 14.10 -24.31
N GLY A 198 -5.04 14.78 -24.73
CA GLY A 198 -5.99 14.29 -25.71
C GLY A 198 -6.86 13.11 -25.22
N TYR A 199 -6.94 12.85 -23.92
CA TYR A 199 -7.93 11.92 -23.37
C TYR A 199 -9.33 12.53 -23.46
N GLU A 200 -10.30 11.77 -23.97
CA GLU A 200 -11.70 12.17 -24.09
C GLU A 200 -12.49 11.60 -22.91
N GLY A 201 -12.84 12.43 -21.96
CA GLY A 201 -13.70 12.09 -20.81
C GLY A 201 -15.01 12.88 -20.81
N ASP A 202 -15.86 12.65 -19.82
CA ASP A 202 -17.16 13.34 -19.68
C ASP A 202 -17.02 14.85 -19.56
N GLY A 203 -15.85 15.36 -19.17
CA GLY A 203 -15.52 16.78 -19.09
C GLY A 203 -15.01 17.43 -20.39
N GLY A 204 -14.86 16.67 -21.47
CA GLY A 204 -14.26 17.08 -22.73
C GLY A 204 -12.87 16.45 -22.95
N VAL A 205 -12.15 16.97 -23.94
CA VAL A 205 -10.77 16.54 -24.25
C VAL A 205 -9.81 17.24 -23.31
N LEU A 206 -8.91 16.48 -22.71
CA LEU A 206 -7.86 17.05 -21.86
C LEU A 206 -6.78 17.71 -22.71
N GLU A 207 -6.44 18.94 -22.38
CA GLU A 207 -5.37 19.74 -23.01
C GLU A 207 -4.28 19.97 -21.96
N THR A 208 -3.29 19.08 -21.91
CA THR A 208 -2.25 19.10 -20.86
C THR A 208 -0.87 19.42 -21.41
N THR A 209 -0.67 19.28 -22.72
CA THR A 209 0.60 19.54 -23.40
C THR A 209 0.38 20.31 -24.71
N GLU A 210 1.41 21.04 -25.14
CA GLU A 210 1.48 21.71 -26.43
C GLU A 210 2.72 21.25 -27.19
N GLU A 211 2.60 21.13 -28.51
CA GLU A 211 3.74 20.82 -29.38
C GLU A 211 4.50 22.11 -29.73
N GLU A 212 5.72 22.25 -29.25
CA GLU A 212 6.62 23.34 -29.55
C GLU A 212 7.67 22.86 -30.55
N ILE A 213 7.84 23.61 -31.65
CA ILE A 213 8.92 23.37 -32.63
C ILE A 213 10.16 24.14 -32.16
N THR A 214 11.15 23.42 -31.68
CA THR A 214 12.45 23.97 -31.27
C THR A 214 13.20 24.56 -32.47
N GLU A 215 14.15 25.48 -32.22
CA GLU A 215 14.97 26.14 -33.25
C GLU A 215 15.68 25.13 -34.17
N ASP A 216 15.94 23.92 -33.70
CA ASP A 216 16.55 22.82 -34.47
C ASP A 216 15.54 22.04 -35.32
N GLY A 217 14.26 22.41 -35.34
CA GLY A 217 13.18 21.76 -36.08
C GLY A 217 12.66 20.44 -35.46
N THR A 218 13.06 20.12 -34.24
CA THR A 218 12.52 19.02 -33.48
C THR A 218 11.21 19.43 -32.80
N VAL A 219 10.19 18.56 -32.90
CA VAL A 219 8.94 18.77 -32.17
C VAL A 219 9.16 18.29 -30.72
N GLN A 220 9.03 19.20 -29.76
CA GLN A 220 9.07 18.92 -28.35
C GLN A 220 7.69 19.15 -27.74
N ARG A 221 7.22 18.20 -26.93
CA ARG A 221 5.96 18.35 -26.18
C ARG A 221 6.27 19.00 -24.83
N THR A 222 5.67 20.14 -24.58
CA THR A 222 5.84 20.89 -23.34
C THR A 222 4.53 20.87 -22.56
N THR A 223 4.59 20.59 -21.26
CA THR A 223 3.41 20.59 -20.39
C THR A 223 2.91 22.03 -20.21
N THR A 224 1.66 22.28 -20.61
CA THR A 224 0.98 23.57 -20.44
C THR A 224 0.08 23.58 -19.22
N ALA A 225 -0.51 22.42 -18.86
CA ALA A 225 -1.29 22.30 -17.66
C ALA A 225 -0.41 22.34 -16.41
N VAL A 226 -0.76 23.21 -15.46
CA VAL A 226 -0.04 23.33 -14.19
C VAL A 226 -0.50 22.26 -13.23
N PRO A 227 0.40 21.37 -12.72
CA PRO A 227 0.04 20.43 -11.69
C PRO A 227 -0.17 21.14 -10.35
N ARG A 228 -1.34 21.00 -9.77
CA ARG A 228 -1.70 21.58 -8.47
C ARG A 228 -1.68 20.50 -7.40
N PHE A 229 -0.62 20.48 -6.59
CA PHE A 229 -0.44 19.50 -5.54
C PHE A 229 -1.31 19.82 -4.33
N SER A 230 -2.20 18.93 -3.98
CA SER A 230 -2.94 18.98 -2.72
C SER A 230 -2.18 18.18 -1.64
N LYS A 231 -2.21 18.73 -0.43
CA LYS A 231 -1.61 18.08 0.75
C LYS A 231 -2.64 18.03 1.86
N PRO A 232 -2.65 16.93 2.63
CA PRO A 232 -3.48 16.80 3.81
C PRO A 232 -3.26 17.94 4.79
N GLY A 233 -4.31 18.29 5.54
CA GLY A 233 -4.19 19.18 6.69
C GLY A 233 -3.24 18.60 7.74
N LEU A 234 -2.61 19.46 8.57
CA LEU A 234 -1.66 19.00 9.59
C LEU A 234 -2.25 17.95 10.53
N VAL A 235 -3.52 18.05 10.87
CA VAL A 235 -4.21 17.10 11.73
C VAL A 235 -4.40 15.75 11.02
N ASP A 236 -4.80 15.76 9.77
CA ASP A 236 -4.99 14.56 8.96
C ASP A 236 -3.65 13.87 8.69
N GLN A 237 -2.62 14.67 8.40
CA GLN A 237 -1.25 14.16 8.26
C GLN A 237 -0.74 13.49 9.56
N LEU A 238 -1.06 14.06 10.73
CA LEU A 238 -0.74 13.44 12.02
C LEU A 238 -1.44 12.09 12.17
N PHE A 239 -2.76 12.03 11.94
CA PHE A 239 -3.53 10.80 12.07
C PHE A 239 -3.10 9.73 11.07
N HIS A 240 -2.82 10.10 9.82
CA HIS A 240 -2.27 9.20 8.82
C HIS A 240 -0.87 8.67 9.25
N THR A 241 0.02 9.54 9.75
CA THR A 241 1.33 9.13 10.25
C THR A 241 1.22 8.14 11.41
N VAL A 242 0.30 8.39 12.33
CA VAL A 242 0.04 7.52 13.49
C VAL A 242 -0.57 6.18 13.08
N ALA A 243 -1.31 6.13 11.99
CA ALA A 243 -1.83 4.88 11.41
C ALA A 243 -0.75 4.00 10.75
N SER A 244 0.53 4.31 10.93
CA SER A 244 1.64 3.45 10.52
C SER A 244 2.14 2.57 11.67
N PRO A 245 2.48 1.27 11.43
CA PRO A 245 2.89 0.35 12.49
C PRO A 245 4.06 0.83 13.35
N PRO A 246 5.16 1.36 12.77
CA PRO A 246 6.30 1.78 13.59
C PRO A 246 5.97 2.98 14.48
N VAL A 247 5.15 3.92 14.00
CA VAL A 247 4.78 5.13 14.76
C VAL A 247 3.79 4.79 15.86
N ALA A 248 2.75 4.03 15.58
CA ALA A 248 1.79 3.58 16.58
C ALA A 248 2.48 2.84 17.73
N TYR A 249 3.44 1.97 17.39
CA TYR A 249 4.23 1.23 18.37
C TYR A 249 5.14 2.15 19.20
N LEU A 250 5.88 3.05 18.55
CA LEU A 250 6.75 4.00 19.23
C LEU A 250 5.95 4.87 20.22
N LEU A 251 4.80 5.38 19.79
CA LEU A 251 3.91 6.16 20.64
C LEU A 251 3.39 5.37 21.84
N LEU A 252 3.12 4.07 21.67
CA LEU A 252 2.74 3.19 22.78
C LEU A 252 3.87 3.10 23.81
N LEU A 253 5.08 2.83 23.38
CA LEU A 253 6.24 2.72 24.28
C LEU A 253 6.54 4.03 24.99
N VAL A 254 6.57 5.13 24.25
CA VAL A 254 6.83 6.46 24.81
C VAL A 254 5.72 6.85 25.78
N GLY A 255 4.46 6.64 25.40
CA GLY A 255 3.30 6.94 26.22
C GLY A 255 3.31 6.20 27.56
N LEU A 256 3.45 4.87 27.49
CA LEU A 256 3.51 4.05 28.71
C LEU A 256 4.75 4.35 29.56
N GLY A 257 5.90 4.59 28.92
CA GLY A 257 7.14 4.97 29.63
C GLY A 257 7.03 6.29 30.37
N LEU A 258 6.41 7.31 29.74
CA LEU A 258 6.19 8.62 30.39
C LEU A 258 5.18 8.54 31.53
N LEU A 259 4.10 7.75 31.38
CA LEU A 259 3.15 7.50 32.47
C LEU A 259 3.81 6.81 33.66
N LEU A 260 4.64 5.82 33.38
CA LEU A 260 5.42 5.13 34.41
C LEU A 260 6.41 6.06 35.11
N PHE A 261 7.12 6.87 34.31
CA PHE A 261 8.07 7.89 34.87
C PHE A 261 7.37 8.87 35.80
N GLU A 262 6.24 9.45 35.37
CA GLU A 262 5.48 10.39 36.20
C GLU A 262 4.97 9.75 37.51
N PHE A 263 4.50 8.50 37.39
CA PHE A 263 4.03 7.74 38.59
C PHE A 263 5.11 7.61 39.67
N PHE A 264 6.38 7.43 39.26
CA PHE A 264 7.49 7.26 40.23
C PHE A 264 8.18 8.56 40.64
N THR A 265 8.08 9.63 39.84
CA THR A 265 8.82 10.88 40.12
C THR A 265 8.00 11.92 40.85
N ALA A 266 6.66 11.73 40.98
CA ALA A 266 5.74 12.71 41.55
C ALA A 266 5.96 14.13 40.97
N GLY A 267 6.13 14.21 39.63
CA GLY A 267 6.46 15.44 38.91
C GLY A 267 5.30 16.44 38.86
N VAL A 268 5.45 17.46 38.03
CA VAL A 268 4.44 18.51 37.80
C VAL A 268 3.33 18.10 36.84
N GLY A 269 3.28 16.83 36.43
CA GLY A 269 2.23 16.28 35.54
C GLY A 269 2.52 16.42 34.05
N VAL A 270 3.61 17.06 33.64
CA VAL A 270 3.93 17.23 32.20
C VAL A 270 4.16 15.90 31.51
N ALA A 271 4.91 14.98 32.12
CA ALA A 271 5.14 13.66 31.55
C ALA A 271 3.85 12.84 31.49
N ALA A 272 2.94 12.99 32.47
CA ALA A 272 1.62 12.35 32.40
C ALA A 272 0.79 12.87 31.24
N VAL A 273 0.74 14.19 31.00
CA VAL A 273 -0.03 14.77 29.89
C VAL A 273 0.49 14.27 28.54
N VAL A 274 1.81 14.35 28.32
CA VAL A 274 2.43 13.86 27.06
C VAL A 274 2.27 12.34 26.94
N GLY A 275 2.39 11.60 28.04
CA GLY A 275 2.19 10.15 28.09
C GLY A 275 0.76 9.74 27.72
N ILE A 276 -0.25 10.44 28.26
CA ILE A 276 -1.66 10.21 27.90
C ILE A 276 -1.88 10.51 26.43
N ALA A 277 -1.43 11.67 25.93
CA ALA A 277 -1.60 12.03 24.52
C ALA A 277 -0.96 11.00 23.57
N SER A 278 0.28 10.58 23.87
CA SER A 278 0.99 9.56 23.08
C SER A 278 0.26 8.20 23.10
N THR A 279 -0.26 7.79 24.27
CA THR A 279 -1.02 6.53 24.41
C THR A 279 -2.34 6.59 23.64
N LEU A 280 -3.06 7.72 23.67
CA LEU A 280 -4.31 7.90 22.92
C LEU A 280 -4.07 7.89 21.41
N LEU A 281 -3.03 8.58 20.93
CA LEU A 281 -2.62 8.54 19.53
C LEU A 281 -2.25 7.10 19.10
N SER A 282 -1.47 6.41 19.93
CA SER A 282 -1.15 5.00 19.67
C SER A 282 -2.39 4.12 19.61
N ALA A 283 -3.35 4.32 20.53
CA ALA A 283 -4.60 3.57 20.54
C ALA A 283 -5.41 3.78 19.25
N TYR A 284 -5.43 5.01 18.71
CA TYR A 284 -6.01 5.29 17.40
C TYR A 284 -5.28 4.52 16.29
N GLY A 285 -3.95 4.63 16.21
CA GLY A 285 -3.18 3.94 15.17
C GLY A 285 -3.32 2.42 15.23
N LEU A 286 -3.39 1.83 16.42
CA LEU A 286 -3.59 0.40 16.62
C LEU A 286 -5.03 -0.08 16.34
N ASP A 287 -6.03 0.80 16.43
CA ASP A 287 -7.41 0.51 16.06
C ASP A 287 -7.60 0.53 14.53
N VAL A 288 -6.90 1.40 13.84
CA VAL A 288 -6.89 1.47 12.36
C VAL A 288 -6.13 0.28 11.76
N LEU A 289 -4.98 -0.06 12.37
CA LEU A 289 -4.14 -1.17 11.90
C LEU A 289 -4.69 -2.51 12.38
N PRO A 290 -4.58 -3.59 11.58
CA PRO A 290 -4.95 -4.95 12.00
C PRO A 290 -3.95 -5.51 13.02
N ALA A 291 -3.78 -4.81 14.14
CA ALA A 291 -2.89 -5.22 15.21
C ALA A 291 -3.47 -6.38 16.01
N ARG A 292 -2.61 -7.30 16.45
CA ARG A 292 -3.03 -8.41 17.30
C ARG A 292 -3.20 -7.93 18.74
N GLY A 293 -4.43 -7.85 19.24
CA GLY A 293 -4.75 -7.36 20.58
C GLY A 293 -3.98 -8.05 21.71
N TRP A 294 -3.68 -9.36 21.59
CA TRP A 294 -2.86 -10.08 22.56
C TRP A 294 -1.41 -9.58 22.62
N ALA A 295 -0.83 -9.16 21.48
CA ALA A 295 0.53 -8.61 21.45
C ALA A 295 0.58 -7.22 22.11
N VAL A 296 -0.45 -6.39 21.90
CA VAL A 296 -0.64 -5.13 22.61
C VAL A 296 -0.78 -5.37 24.12
N ALA A 297 -1.59 -6.35 24.51
CA ALA A 297 -1.76 -6.73 25.93
C ALA A 297 -0.45 -7.17 26.57
N LEU A 298 0.42 -7.91 25.85
CA LEU A 298 1.75 -8.27 26.35
C LEU A 298 2.63 -7.05 26.59
N LEU A 299 2.60 -6.03 25.74
CA LEU A 299 3.39 -4.81 25.89
C LEU A 299 2.90 -3.94 27.07
N VAL A 300 1.58 -3.82 27.22
CA VAL A 300 0.99 -3.17 28.39
C VAL A 300 1.36 -3.93 29.67
N GLY A 301 1.25 -5.26 29.64
CA GLY A 301 1.63 -6.14 30.76
C GLY A 301 3.13 -6.04 31.08
N ALA A 302 3.99 -5.91 30.08
CA ALA A 302 5.43 -5.67 30.30
C ALA A 302 5.67 -4.38 31.09
N THR A 303 4.97 -3.29 30.72
CA THR A 303 5.08 -2.00 31.42
C THR A 303 4.63 -2.11 32.88
N VAL A 304 3.52 -2.81 33.13
CA VAL A 304 3.03 -3.09 34.50
C VAL A 304 4.04 -3.95 35.28
N ALA A 305 4.65 -4.96 34.63
CA ALA A 305 5.67 -5.78 35.26
C ALA A 305 6.90 -4.97 35.68
N PHE A 306 7.38 -4.06 34.82
CA PHE A 306 8.47 -3.15 35.18
C PHE A 306 8.08 -2.23 36.35
N ALA A 307 6.85 -1.72 36.38
CA ALA A 307 6.35 -0.89 37.47
C ALA A 307 6.35 -1.67 38.80
N ILE A 308 5.88 -2.91 38.79
CA ILE A 308 5.87 -3.78 39.99
C ILE A 308 7.31 -4.05 40.48
N ASP A 309 8.24 -4.32 39.55
CA ASP A 309 9.63 -4.62 39.90
C ASP A 309 10.31 -3.48 40.64
N VAL A 310 10.06 -2.25 40.18
CA VAL A 310 10.55 -1.02 40.90
C VAL A 310 9.99 -0.91 42.31
N GLN A 311 8.71 -1.32 42.51
CA GLN A 311 8.06 -1.26 43.83
C GLN A 311 8.57 -2.37 44.78
N VAL A 312 8.77 -3.57 44.28
CA VAL A 312 9.10 -4.74 45.12
C VAL A 312 10.60 -4.90 45.36
N GLY A 313 11.44 -4.38 44.45
CA GLY A 313 12.89 -4.32 44.59
C GLY A 313 13.66 -5.63 44.37
N LEU A 314 13.21 -6.77 44.89
CA LEU A 314 13.84 -8.09 44.69
C LEU A 314 12.87 -9.25 44.98
N PRO A 315 12.95 -10.42 44.30
CA PRO A 315 13.82 -10.74 43.21
C PRO A 315 13.35 -10.06 41.91
N ARG A 316 14.27 -9.75 40.97
CA ARG A 316 13.95 -9.10 39.69
C ARG A 316 13.17 -10.01 38.71
N ALA A 317 12.26 -10.81 39.25
CA ALA A 317 11.41 -11.70 38.47
C ALA A 317 10.48 -10.94 37.52
N TRP A 318 9.96 -9.79 37.98
CA TRP A 318 9.07 -8.95 37.20
C TRP A 318 9.78 -8.28 36.03
N THR A 319 11.05 -7.86 36.21
CA THR A 319 11.89 -7.43 35.07
C THR A 319 12.04 -8.53 34.03
N GLY A 320 12.26 -9.78 34.45
CA GLY A 320 12.35 -10.92 33.54
C GLY A 320 11.04 -11.14 32.77
N ILE A 321 9.89 -11.05 33.44
CA ILE A 321 8.57 -11.12 32.80
C ILE A 321 8.38 -9.98 31.79
N GLY A 322 8.71 -8.74 32.20
CA GLY A 322 8.60 -7.56 31.34
C GLY A 322 9.46 -7.69 30.06
N ILE A 323 10.72 -8.07 30.19
CA ILE A 323 11.62 -8.30 29.04
C ILE A 323 11.07 -9.38 28.13
N THR A 324 10.66 -10.53 28.66
CA THR A 324 10.12 -11.63 27.88
C THR A 324 8.84 -11.21 27.14
N SER A 325 7.92 -10.52 27.83
CA SER A 325 6.69 -10.02 27.22
C SER A 325 6.98 -9.00 26.11
N THR A 326 8.00 -8.15 26.26
CA THR A 326 8.41 -7.20 25.22
C THR A 326 9.02 -7.93 24.02
N ILE A 327 9.93 -8.89 24.25
CA ILE A 327 10.56 -9.67 23.17
C ILE A 327 9.53 -10.48 22.36
N VAL A 328 8.50 -11.01 23.00
CA VAL A 328 7.45 -11.77 22.33
C VAL A 328 6.41 -10.84 21.70
N GLY A 329 5.98 -9.80 22.41
CA GLY A 329 4.94 -8.89 21.98
C GLY A 329 5.35 -8.02 20.78
N MET A 330 6.56 -7.47 20.80
CA MET A 330 7.06 -6.57 19.75
C MET A 330 7.06 -7.20 18.34
N PRO A 331 7.71 -8.36 18.10
CA PRO A 331 7.69 -8.95 16.76
C PRO A 331 6.30 -9.45 16.36
N SER A 332 5.48 -9.83 17.32
CA SER A 332 4.13 -10.33 17.06
C SER A 332 3.16 -9.21 16.67
N MET A 333 3.40 -7.98 17.14
CA MET A 333 2.61 -6.81 16.78
C MET A 333 2.96 -6.31 15.37
N THR A 334 4.26 -6.34 15.00
CA THR A 334 4.74 -5.96 13.67
C THR A 334 4.48 -7.01 12.59
N ARG A 335 4.22 -8.25 12.95
CA ARG A 335 3.68 -9.30 12.07
C ARG A 335 2.20 -9.06 11.82
N THR A 336 1.90 -7.89 11.32
CA THR A 336 0.59 -7.56 10.79
C THR A 336 0.37 -8.31 9.46
N ARG A 337 -0.85 -8.37 9.00
CA ARG A 337 -1.32 -8.89 7.70
C ARG A 337 -0.53 -8.35 6.50
N PHE A 338 0.25 -7.31 6.69
CA PHE A 338 1.14 -6.62 5.73
C PHE A 338 2.63 -7.02 5.82
N ALA A 339 3.02 -7.94 6.69
CA ALA A 339 4.19 -8.71 6.36
C ALA A 339 3.89 -9.29 4.99
N THR A 340 4.68 -8.88 3.96
CA THR A 340 4.63 -9.52 2.64
C THR A 340 4.27 -10.98 2.89
N PRO A 341 3.14 -11.48 2.38
CA PRO A 341 2.88 -12.89 2.52
C PRO A 341 4.20 -13.52 2.09
N THR A 342 4.84 -14.26 2.97
CA THR A 342 5.79 -15.25 2.51
C THR A 342 4.94 -16.01 1.53
N VAL A 343 5.15 -15.75 0.23
CA VAL A 343 4.39 -16.36 -0.85
C VAL A 343 4.43 -17.81 -0.52
N GLY A 344 3.32 -18.32 0.03
CA GLY A 344 3.17 -19.72 0.21
C GLY A 344 3.37 -20.23 -1.21
N ARG A 345 4.33 -21.10 -1.42
CA ARG A 345 4.59 -21.68 -2.73
C ARG A 345 3.43 -22.55 -3.19
N ASP A 346 2.33 -22.48 -2.46
CA ASP A 346 1.09 -23.25 -2.69
C ASP A 346 0.50 -23.00 -4.08
N TRP A 347 0.70 -21.80 -4.65
CA TRP A 347 0.33 -21.49 -6.02
C TRP A 347 1.05 -22.37 -7.08
N MET A 348 2.22 -22.92 -6.72
CA MET A 348 2.96 -23.83 -7.60
C MET A 348 2.33 -25.22 -7.64
N ILE A 349 1.53 -25.61 -6.65
CA ILE A 349 0.86 -26.90 -6.62
C ILE A 349 -0.16 -26.95 -7.74
N GLY A 350 -0.01 -27.93 -8.64
CA GLY A 350 -0.80 -28.05 -9.86
C GLY A 350 -0.20 -27.32 -11.07
N SER A 351 0.80 -26.45 -10.89
CA SER A 351 1.48 -25.79 -11.99
C SER A 351 2.32 -26.77 -12.81
N GLU A 352 2.41 -26.51 -14.11
CA GLU A 352 3.25 -27.27 -15.02
C GLU A 352 4.64 -26.62 -15.12
N GLY A 353 5.64 -27.45 -15.37
CA GLY A 353 7.02 -27.02 -15.54
C GLY A 353 7.80 -27.94 -16.45
N THR A 354 9.03 -27.59 -16.77
CA THR A 354 9.94 -28.40 -17.57
C THR A 354 11.15 -28.85 -16.77
N VAL A 355 11.62 -30.06 -16.99
CA VAL A 355 12.80 -30.62 -16.35
C VAL A 355 14.06 -30.02 -16.98
N VAL A 356 14.88 -29.37 -16.19
CA VAL A 356 16.18 -28.79 -16.60
C VAL A 356 17.29 -29.83 -16.46
N SER A 357 17.31 -30.56 -15.36
CA SER A 357 18.19 -31.72 -15.18
C SER A 357 17.39 -32.91 -14.68
N ALA A 358 17.68 -34.10 -15.20
CA ALA A 358 16.93 -35.32 -14.91
C ALA A 358 16.64 -35.48 -13.40
N VAL A 359 15.39 -35.82 -13.08
CA VAL A 359 14.90 -36.02 -11.71
C VAL A 359 14.79 -37.51 -11.43
N ALA A 360 15.79 -38.08 -10.73
CA ALA A 360 15.85 -39.51 -10.44
C ALA A 360 16.60 -39.84 -9.11
N PRO A 361 16.08 -39.69 -7.92
CA PRO A 361 14.81 -39.05 -7.53
C PRO A 361 14.91 -37.53 -7.41
N ASP A 362 16.10 -36.94 -7.31
CA ASP A 362 16.33 -35.51 -7.14
C ASP A 362 16.89 -34.89 -8.42
N GLY A 363 16.45 -33.70 -8.79
CA GLY A 363 16.86 -32.98 -9.98
C GLY A 363 16.48 -31.48 -9.93
N ILE A 364 16.46 -30.84 -11.10
CA ILE A 364 16.10 -29.42 -11.23
C ILE A 364 15.01 -29.29 -12.28
N VAL A 365 13.96 -28.57 -11.92
CA VAL A 365 12.84 -28.24 -12.81
C VAL A 365 12.68 -26.73 -12.90
N ARG A 366 12.19 -26.25 -14.02
CA ARG A 366 11.78 -24.85 -14.20
C ARG A 366 10.26 -24.77 -14.11
N VAL A 367 9.80 -24.01 -13.10
CA VAL A 367 8.38 -23.71 -12.90
C VAL A 367 8.24 -22.20 -12.86
N GLY A 368 7.45 -21.64 -13.76
CA GLY A 368 7.46 -20.21 -14.03
C GLY A 368 8.85 -19.76 -14.53
N ASP A 369 9.33 -18.62 -14.03
CA ASP A 369 10.62 -18.04 -14.45
C ASP A 369 11.82 -18.50 -13.60
N ALA A 370 11.62 -19.45 -12.68
CA ALA A 370 12.67 -19.87 -11.75
C ALA A 370 12.97 -21.37 -11.82
N GLU A 371 14.23 -21.69 -11.51
CA GLU A 371 14.69 -23.08 -11.37
C GLU A 371 14.57 -23.53 -9.91
N TRP A 372 13.98 -24.71 -9.73
CA TRP A 372 13.68 -25.28 -8.43
C TRP A 372 14.28 -26.67 -8.29
N ARG A 373 14.70 -26.98 -7.09
CA ARG A 373 15.00 -28.38 -6.76
C ARG A 373 13.71 -29.17 -6.77
N ALA A 374 13.73 -30.29 -7.46
CA ALA A 374 12.59 -31.17 -7.56
C ALA A 374 12.93 -32.59 -7.16
N ARG A 375 11.93 -33.27 -6.66
CA ARG A 375 12.00 -34.69 -6.33
C ARG A 375 10.80 -35.40 -6.94
N THR A 376 11.05 -36.58 -7.53
CA THR A 376 10.01 -37.46 -7.98
C THR A 376 10.01 -38.77 -7.21
N ASN A 377 8.92 -39.54 -7.33
CA ASN A 377 8.90 -40.89 -6.78
C ASN A 377 9.94 -41.74 -7.54
N ARG A 378 10.70 -42.57 -6.82
CA ARG A 378 11.75 -43.44 -7.38
C ARG A 378 11.25 -44.35 -8.51
N ALA A 379 9.96 -44.61 -8.59
CA ALA A 379 9.33 -45.43 -9.62
C ALA A 379 9.07 -44.65 -10.94
N THR A 380 9.20 -43.32 -10.95
CA THR A 380 8.91 -42.49 -12.11
C THR A 380 9.98 -41.44 -12.33
N PRO A 381 11.23 -41.87 -12.75
CA PRO A 381 12.25 -40.91 -13.12
C PRO A 381 11.78 -40.09 -14.31
N VAL A 382 12.13 -38.79 -14.35
CA VAL A 382 11.76 -37.85 -15.41
C VAL A 382 13.02 -37.33 -16.06
N GLU A 383 13.10 -37.39 -17.38
CA GLU A 383 14.29 -36.96 -18.13
C GLU A 383 14.28 -35.45 -18.42
N ALA A 384 15.45 -34.90 -18.73
CA ALA A 384 15.57 -33.48 -19.07
C ALA A 384 14.76 -33.15 -20.32
N GLY A 385 13.99 -32.06 -20.27
CA GLY A 385 13.12 -31.61 -21.33
C GLY A 385 11.66 -32.11 -21.22
N GLU A 386 11.36 -33.07 -20.34
CA GLU A 386 10.00 -33.54 -20.12
C GLU A 386 9.19 -32.52 -19.30
N THR A 387 7.88 -32.53 -19.53
CA THR A 387 6.94 -31.69 -18.78
C THR A 387 6.46 -32.40 -17.53
N ILE A 388 6.44 -31.67 -16.43
CA ILE A 388 6.04 -32.16 -15.11
C ILE A 388 4.91 -31.30 -14.54
N ARG A 389 4.23 -31.86 -13.53
CA ARG A 389 3.30 -31.13 -12.67
C ARG A 389 3.79 -31.17 -11.24
N VAL A 390 3.71 -30.04 -10.56
CA VAL A 390 4.00 -29.96 -9.12
C VAL A 390 2.83 -30.52 -8.32
N VAL A 391 3.08 -31.53 -7.51
CA VAL A 391 2.02 -32.18 -6.69
C VAL A 391 2.07 -31.78 -5.23
N ALA A 392 3.25 -31.48 -4.70
CA ALA A 392 3.44 -31.01 -3.34
C ALA A 392 4.74 -30.18 -3.19
N ILE A 393 4.87 -29.54 -2.06
CA ILE A 393 6.06 -28.73 -1.73
C ILE A 393 6.55 -29.16 -0.35
N ASP A 394 7.80 -29.64 -0.29
CA ASP A 394 8.49 -29.97 0.95
C ASP A 394 9.66 -28.99 1.16
N GLY A 395 9.43 -27.98 1.99
CA GLY A 395 10.41 -26.92 2.27
C GLY A 395 10.82 -26.16 1.02
N VAL A 396 12.01 -26.40 0.48
CA VAL A 396 12.56 -25.76 -0.74
C VAL A 396 12.57 -26.72 -1.95
N THR A 397 12.03 -27.92 -1.81
CA THR A 397 11.98 -28.95 -2.85
C THR A 397 10.56 -29.14 -3.35
N LEU A 398 10.35 -29.14 -4.65
CA LEU A 398 9.07 -29.44 -5.27
C LEU A 398 8.93 -30.96 -5.45
N GLU A 399 7.82 -31.55 -5.02
CA GLU A 399 7.46 -32.89 -5.43
C GLU A 399 6.76 -32.83 -6.78
N VAL A 400 7.27 -33.56 -7.77
CA VAL A 400 6.81 -33.50 -9.15
C VAL A 400 6.46 -34.87 -9.69
N GLU A 401 5.49 -34.90 -10.61
CA GLU A 401 5.13 -36.08 -11.39
C GLU A 401 5.16 -35.75 -12.89
N PRO A 402 5.46 -36.74 -13.77
CA PRO A 402 5.37 -36.52 -15.21
C PRO A 402 3.90 -36.32 -15.65
N LEU A 403 3.68 -35.41 -16.60
CA LEU A 403 2.35 -35.14 -17.14
C LEU A 403 1.80 -36.33 -17.95
N GLU A 404 2.67 -37.02 -18.70
CA GLU A 404 2.34 -38.23 -19.45
C GLU A 404 3.01 -39.43 -18.80
N GLY A 405 2.22 -40.44 -18.43
CA GLY A 405 2.74 -41.64 -17.80
C GLY A 405 2.60 -41.70 -16.29
N ALA A 406 1.66 -40.98 -15.70
CA ALA A 406 1.32 -41.03 -14.29
C ALA A 406 1.23 -42.47 -13.76
N ALA A 407 1.87 -42.74 -12.65
CA ALA A 407 2.14 -44.04 -12.04
C ALA A 407 1.09 -45.11 -12.33
N ARG A 408 1.45 -46.13 -13.04
CA ARG A 408 0.70 -47.41 -13.01
C ARG A 408 0.83 -47.91 -11.55
N ASP A 409 -0.31 -47.92 -10.86
CA ASP A 409 -0.41 -48.49 -9.52
C ASP A 409 -0.01 -49.99 -9.60
N TYR A 410 1.20 -50.29 -9.19
CA TYR A 410 1.70 -51.67 -9.07
C TYR A 410 1.22 -52.36 -7.80
N ARG A 411 0.18 -51.84 -7.15
CA ARG A 411 -0.52 -52.60 -6.11
C ARG A 411 -1.54 -53.52 -6.71
N ARG A 412 -1.10 -54.69 -7.16
CA ARG A 412 -1.85 -55.93 -7.24
C ARG A 412 -1.05 -57.01 -6.54
#